data_680bd8104e22090beb9eeeb5c9ae3759
#
_entry.id   680bd8104e22090beb9eeeb5c9ae3759
#
_cell.length_a   1.000
_cell.length_b   1.000
_cell.length_c   1.000
_cell.angle_alpha   90.00
_cell.angle_beta   90.00
_cell.angle_gamma   90.00
#
_symmetry.space_group_name_H-M   'P 1'
#
loop_
_entity.id
_entity.type
_entity.pdbx_description
1 polymer ?
#
loop_
_entity_poly.entity_id
_entity_poly.type
_entity_poly.pdbx_seq_one_letter_code
_entity_poly.pdbx_strand_id
1 'polypeptide(L)'
;MAEQREIETKYEVGPETAAPSLAAVPGVDHVSTDEVFHLVAVYYDTDALDLAANRITLRRRTGGKDDGWHLKLPDGADRREVTVPLGDEADAPEGASAEVPEELVERVRAVVRGRALAPIAIVENERHTTYCHAVDGELLGEFVDDHVHSVSLLPDGPEKQWREWEFEVPDTPLGRKTAVAVDKALRAAGGAEPDAASKLARAIDAEVARGAVDLPKKIGHATAGQLLTAALAAYRDKLLREDPRVRARADDSVHQMRIATRQLRSVLTEFSGFFEGPARAALSSELKLLASVLGAVRDAEVLAQRFAAFDADGELGGAGAALAQRQHAAEARGWTRVDLALTSDRYFVLLDAIDAFIADPPLRERADRPALKSLAPLLDKRIRSFARQSMVLLADPACTDHDVHAIRKHAKRLRYASAVVDPVVRGDLRSEVKALSKVQTRLGEFQDATIARDAVADLAAETTDPAIAFRLGRLDAVEELRAAQARASLPGMLRGLR
;
A
#
# COMPACT_ATOMS: atom_id res chain seq x y z
N MET A 1 -6.80 -20.81 -3.40
CA MET A 1 -6.34 -19.45 -3.79
C MET A 1 -4.82 -19.46 -3.87
N ALA A 2 -4.25 -19.03 -5.00
CA ALA A 2 -2.82 -18.79 -5.17
C ALA A 2 -2.59 -17.29 -5.35
N GLU A 3 -1.42 -16.80 -4.97
CA GLU A 3 -1.05 -15.38 -5.10
C GLU A 3 0.38 -15.31 -5.63
N GLN A 4 0.60 -14.58 -6.72
CA GLN A 4 1.92 -14.41 -7.35
C GLN A 4 2.12 -12.98 -7.83
N ARG A 5 3.40 -12.59 -7.98
CA ARG A 5 3.79 -11.32 -8.59
C ARG A 5 4.02 -11.54 -10.07
N GLU A 6 3.37 -10.73 -10.88
CA GLU A 6 3.43 -10.76 -12.33
C GLU A 6 4.32 -9.64 -12.84
N ILE A 7 5.28 -9.98 -13.70
CA ILE A 7 6.19 -9.04 -14.36
C ILE A 7 6.01 -9.24 -15.85
N GLU A 8 5.20 -8.37 -16.45
CA GLU A 8 4.88 -8.42 -17.88
C GLU A 8 5.18 -7.11 -18.58
N THR A 9 5.51 -7.19 -19.85
CA THR A 9 5.59 -6.06 -20.77
C THR A 9 4.68 -6.32 -21.97
N LYS A 10 3.90 -5.32 -22.34
CA LYS A 10 2.91 -5.40 -23.44
C LYS A 10 3.34 -4.54 -24.62
N TYR A 11 2.96 -4.98 -25.81
CA TYR A 11 3.25 -4.28 -27.07
C TYR A 11 2.04 -4.30 -27.98
N GLU A 12 1.70 -3.16 -28.52
CA GLU A 12 0.73 -3.07 -29.62
C GLU A 12 1.42 -3.43 -30.94
N VAL A 13 0.73 -4.22 -31.76
CA VAL A 13 1.24 -4.64 -33.07
C VAL A 13 0.16 -4.55 -34.14
N GLY A 14 0.59 -4.33 -35.37
CA GLY A 14 -0.31 -4.38 -36.51
C GLY A 14 -0.78 -5.83 -36.79
N PRO A 15 -1.93 -6.01 -37.45
CA PRO A 15 -2.49 -7.33 -37.76
C PRO A 15 -1.52 -8.26 -38.49
N GLU A 16 -0.72 -7.71 -39.41
CA GLU A 16 0.22 -8.46 -40.27
C GLU A 16 1.68 -8.43 -39.75
N THR A 17 1.94 -7.90 -38.53
CA THR A 17 3.29 -7.81 -37.98
C THR A 17 3.80 -9.21 -37.67
N ALA A 18 4.91 -9.62 -38.27
CA ALA A 18 5.51 -10.95 -38.00
C ALA A 18 6.14 -11.00 -36.61
N ALA A 19 5.77 -11.99 -35.81
CA ALA A 19 6.42 -12.24 -34.53
C ALA A 19 7.90 -12.58 -34.72
N PRO A 20 8.84 -11.98 -33.95
CA PRO A 20 10.26 -12.26 -34.09
C PRO A 20 10.62 -13.64 -33.54
N SER A 21 11.67 -14.24 -34.09
CA SER A 21 12.26 -15.45 -33.50
C SER A 21 12.99 -15.09 -32.21
N LEU A 22 12.49 -15.53 -31.07
CA LEU A 22 13.12 -15.30 -29.77
C LEU A 22 14.33 -16.22 -29.51
N ALA A 23 14.54 -17.26 -30.32
CA ALA A 23 15.74 -18.12 -30.27
C ALA A 23 17.06 -17.36 -30.53
N ALA A 24 16.97 -16.16 -31.18
CA ALA A 24 18.13 -15.32 -31.42
C ALA A 24 18.44 -14.33 -30.28
N VAL A 25 17.61 -14.29 -29.23
CA VAL A 25 17.79 -13.35 -28.12
C VAL A 25 18.91 -13.83 -27.20
N PRO A 26 19.86 -12.95 -26.86
CA PRO A 26 20.98 -13.33 -25.97
C PRO A 26 20.49 -13.88 -24.63
N GLY A 27 20.92 -15.09 -24.29
CA GLY A 27 20.55 -15.80 -23.07
C GLY A 27 19.46 -16.83 -23.25
N VAL A 28 18.73 -16.82 -24.36
CA VAL A 28 17.78 -17.88 -24.74
C VAL A 28 18.55 -18.98 -25.46
N ASP A 29 18.47 -20.21 -24.96
CA ASP A 29 19.11 -21.38 -25.59
C ASP A 29 18.14 -22.02 -26.60
N HIS A 30 16.90 -22.24 -26.20
CA HIS A 30 15.89 -22.77 -27.08
C HIS A 30 14.52 -22.19 -26.75
N VAL A 31 13.61 -22.33 -27.71
CA VAL A 31 12.20 -21.96 -27.55
C VAL A 31 11.33 -23.18 -27.76
N SER A 32 10.22 -23.25 -27.02
CA SER A 32 9.14 -24.23 -27.24
C SER A 32 7.83 -23.50 -27.43
N THR A 33 6.92 -24.09 -28.21
CA THR A 33 5.60 -23.54 -28.46
C THR A 33 4.54 -24.45 -27.88
N ASP A 34 3.42 -23.85 -27.48
CA ASP A 34 2.25 -24.59 -27.00
C ASP A 34 1.19 -24.72 -28.10
N GLU A 35 0.12 -25.43 -27.78
CA GLU A 35 -1.09 -25.41 -28.58
C GLU A 35 -1.70 -24.00 -28.56
N VAL A 36 -2.48 -23.67 -29.59
CA VAL A 36 -3.25 -22.44 -29.63
C VAL A 36 -4.44 -22.53 -28.69
N PHE A 37 -4.56 -21.57 -27.78
CA PHE A 37 -5.66 -21.51 -26.83
C PHE A 37 -6.72 -20.50 -27.27
N HIS A 38 -7.99 -20.90 -27.16
CA HIS A 38 -9.14 -20.00 -27.31
C HIS A 38 -9.64 -19.65 -25.90
N LEU A 39 -9.27 -18.47 -25.44
CA LEU A 39 -9.58 -18.00 -24.09
C LEU A 39 -10.81 -17.10 -24.14
N VAL A 40 -11.74 -17.31 -23.21
CA VAL A 40 -12.88 -16.43 -22.98
C VAL A 40 -12.79 -15.85 -21.57
N ALA A 41 -12.72 -14.53 -21.46
CA ALA A 41 -12.65 -13.82 -20.20
C ALA A 41 -13.83 -12.87 -20.03
N VAL A 42 -14.64 -13.09 -18.99
CA VAL A 42 -15.69 -12.16 -18.57
C VAL A 42 -15.12 -11.27 -17.46
N TYR A 43 -15.14 -9.95 -17.67
CA TYR A 43 -14.65 -8.97 -16.69
C TYR A 43 -15.80 -8.43 -15.85
N TYR A 44 -15.53 -8.23 -14.58
CA TYR A 44 -16.50 -7.77 -13.57
C TYR A 44 -16.04 -6.46 -12.94
N ASP A 45 -16.98 -5.54 -12.74
CA ASP A 45 -16.80 -4.29 -11.99
C ASP A 45 -18.14 -3.82 -11.41
N THR A 46 -18.11 -2.73 -10.64
CA THR A 46 -19.32 -2.00 -10.25
C THR A 46 -19.84 -1.12 -11.38
N ASP A 47 -21.08 -0.64 -11.29
CA ASP A 47 -21.66 0.31 -12.26
C ASP A 47 -20.83 1.59 -12.41
N ALA A 48 -20.09 1.98 -11.36
CA ALA A 48 -19.21 3.14 -11.36
C ALA A 48 -17.78 2.84 -11.83
N LEU A 49 -17.48 1.61 -12.25
CA LEU A 49 -16.16 1.12 -12.66
C LEU A 49 -15.08 1.33 -11.57
N ASP A 50 -15.43 1.03 -10.33
CA ASP A 50 -14.57 1.28 -9.18
C ASP A 50 -13.27 0.47 -9.22
N LEU A 51 -13.31 -0.78 -9.70
CA LEU A 51 -12.11 -1.60 -9.84
C LEU A 51 -11.18 -1.00 -10.89
N ALA A 52 -11.70 -0.72 -12.09
CA ALA A 52 -10.94 -0.12 -13.18
C ALA A 52 -10.33 1.23 -12.77
N ALA A 53 -11.11 2.09 -12.08
CA ALA A 53 -10.66 3.36 -11.55
C ALA A 53 -9.48 3.23 -10.55
N ASN A 54 -9.32 2.07 -9.92
CA ASN A 54 -8.22 1.75 -9.02
C ASN A 54 -7.14 0.87 -9.66
N ARG A 55 -7.18 0.68 -11.01
CA ARG A 55 -6.25 -0.17 -11.76
C ARG A 55 -6.32 -1.64 -11.33
N ILE A 56 -7.48 -2.08 -10.89
CA ILE A 56 -7.80 -3.46 -10.51
C ILE A 56 -8.58 -4.09 -11.65
N THR A 57 -8.28 -5.34 -11.98
CA THR A 57 -9.09 -6.13 -12.92
C THR A 57 -9.52 -7.42 -12.25
N LEU A 58 -10.80 -7.75 -12.38
CA LEU A 58 -11.40 -8.99 -11.94
C LEU A 58 -12.04 -9.67 -13.13
N ARG A 59 -11.66 -10.92 -13.40
CA ARG A 59 -12.20 -11.69 -14.51
C ARG A 59 -12.42 -13.16 -14.15
N ARG A 60 -13.40 -13.77 -14.77
CA ARG A 60 -13.54 -15.21 -14.90
C ARG A 60 -13.03 -15.62 -16.27
N ARG A 61 -12.06 -16.54 -16.35
CA ARG A 61 -11.45 -17.00 -17.61
C ARG A 61 -11.62 -18.50 -17.79
N THR A 62 -11.90 -18.92 -19.03
CA THR A 62 -12.02 -20.31 -19.47
C THR A 62 -11.25 -20.53 -20.76
N GLY A 63 -10.95 -21.78 -21.12
CA GLY A 63 -10.33 -22.19 -22.39
C GLY A 63 -8.81 -22.29 -22.34
N GLY A 64 -8.15 -22.21 -21.17
CA GLY A 64 -6.71 -22.25 -21.02
C GLY A 64 -6.22 -23.23 -19.95
N LYS A 65 -4.91 -23.23 -19.71
CA LYS A 65 -4.27 -24.02 -18.65
C LYS A 65 -4.60 -23.50 -17.25
N ASP A 66 -4.98 -22.24 -17.15
CA ASP A 66 -5.23 -21.50 -15.92
C ASP A 66 -6.67 -21.00 -15.86
N ASP A 67 -7.61 -21.85 -16.18
CA ASP A 67 -9.03 -21.61 -16.01
C ASP A 67 -9.36 -21.25 -14.57
N GLY A 68 -10.06 -20.12 -14.38
CA GLY A 68 -10.31 -19.63 -13.04
C GLY A 68 -10.78 -18.18 -12.96
N TRP A 69 -10.92 -17.74 -11.74
CA TRP A 69 -11.08 -16.35 -11.39
C TRP A 69 -9.70 -15.71 -11.18
N HIS A 70 -9.51 -14.55 -11.76
CA HIS A 70 -8.26 -13.80 -11.72
C HIS A 70 -8.52 -12.38 -11.24
N LEU A 71 -7.90 -12.02 -10.12
CA LEU A 71 -7.93 -10.68 -9.57
C LEU A 71 -6.52 -10.09 -9.63
N LYS A 72 -6.31 -9.06 -10.45
CA LYS A 72 -5.04 -8.34 -10.53
C LYS A 72 -5.11 -7.04 -9.74
N LEU A 73 -4.26 -6.93 -8.74
CA LEU A 73 -4.12 -5.77 -7.86
C LEU A 73 -2.84 -4.98 -8.19
N PRO A 74 -2.82 -3.64 -8.09
CA PRO A 74 -1.60 -2.86 -8.30
C PRO A 74 -0.58 -3.09 -7.18
N ASP A 75 0.70 -3.35 -7.56
CA ASP A 75 1.82 -3.50 -6.64
C ASP A 75 3.05 -2.70 -7.12
N GLY A 76 3.03 -1.40 -6.89
CA GLY A 76 4.04 -0.47 -7.41
C GLY A 76 3.96 -0.33 -8.93
N ALA A 77 5.04 -0.71 -9.63
CA ALA A 77 5.07 -0.75 -11.09
C ALA A 77 4.52 -2.07 -11.65
N ASP A 78 4.51 -3.11 -10.83
CA ASP A 78 4.09 -4.47 -11.19
C ASP A 78 2.65 -4.73 -10.74
N ARG A 79 2.16 -5.96 -10.91
CA ARG A 79 0.85 -6.41 -10.46
C ARG A 79 0.99 -7.63 -9.57
N ARG A 80 0.03 -7.78 -8.67
CA ARG A 80 -0.17 -8.97 -7.87
C ARG A 80 -1.43 -9.66 -8.36
N GLU A 81 -1.30 -10.90 -8.81
CA GLU A 81 -2.43 -11.70 -9.24
C GLU A 81 -2.84 -12.68 -8.14
N VAL A 82 -4.14 -12.73 -7.89
CA VAL A 82 -4.79 -13.70 -6.99
C VAL A 82 -5.69 -14.56 -7.85
N THR A 83 -5.50 -15.88 -7.81
CA THR A 83 -6.27 -16.84 -8.60
C THR A 83 -7.11 -17.75 -7.72
N VAL A 84 -8.33 -18.03 -8.18
CA VAL A 84 -9.27 -18.96 -7.56
C VAL A 84 -9.80 -19.89 -8.65
N PRO A 85 -9.75 -21.22 -8.47
CA PRO A 85 -10.33 -22.17 -9.44
C PRO A 85 -11.84 -21.94 -9.64
N LEU A 86 -12.37 -22.34 -10.79
CA LEU A 86 -13.80 -22.22 -11.12
C LEU A 86 -14.72 -23.04 -10.19
N GLY A 87 -14.21 -24.10 -9.55
CA GLY A 87 -15.01 -24.97 -8.70
C GLY A 87 -16.10 -25.71 -9.49
N ASP A 88 -17.28 -25.86 -8.89
CA ASP A 88 -18.43 -26.53 -9.51
C ASP A 88 -19.07 -25.72 -10.65
N GLU A 89 -18.63 -24.47 -10.86
CA GLU A 89 -19.07 -23.59 -11.95
C GLU A 89 -18.29 -23.80 -13.26
N ALA A 90 -17.38 -24.77 -13.31
CA ALA A 90 -16.60 -25.08 -14.52
C ALA A 90 -17.50 -25.38 -15.74
N ASP A 91 -18.67 -25.97 -15.49
CA ASP A 91 -19.67 -26.37 -16.52
C ASP A 91 -20.70 -25.24 -16.82
N ALA A 92 -20.59 -24.05 -16.22
CA ALA A 92 -21.49 -22.95 -16.52
C ALA A 92 -21.32 -22.50 -17.98
N PRO A 93 -22.45 -22.21 -18.71
CA PRO A 93 -22.37 -21.76 -20.10
C PRO A 93 -21.41 -20.56 -20.28
N GLU A 94 -20.67 -20.55 -21.39
CA GLU A 94 -19.83 -19.41 -21.76
C GLU A 94 -20.66 -18.13 -21.77
N GLY A 95 -20.18 -17.09 -21.09
CA GLY A 95 -20.88 -15.81 -20.97
C GLY A 95 -21.99 -15.78 -19.89
N ALA A 96 -22.26 -16.86 -19.16
CA ALA A 96 -23.16 -16.82 -18.03
C ALA A 96 -22.60 -15.92 -16.91
N SER A 97 -23.47 -15.10 -16.32
CA SER A 97 -23.15 -14.34 -15.11
C SER A 97 -22.91 -15.32 -13.97
N ALA A 98 -21.68 -15.42 -13.51
CA ALA A 98 -21.29 -16.19 -12.34
C ALA A 98 -21.14 -15.27 -11.14
N GLU A 99 -21.43 -15.79 -9.94
CA GLU A 99 -21.22 -15.03 -8.71
C GLU A 99 -19.72 -14.97 -8.40
N VAL A 100 -19.21 -13.76 -8.12
CA VAL A 100 -17.80 -13.57 -7.77
C VAL A 100 -17.51 -14.23 -6.43
N PRO A 101 -16.48 -15.11 -6.31
CA PRO A 101 -16.13 -15.76 -5.06
C PRO A 101 -15.91 -14.75 -3.93
N GLU A 102 -16.52 -15.00 -2.76
CA GLU A 102 -16.46 -14.10 -1.60
C GLU A 102 -15.02 -13.79 -1.20
N GLU A 103 -14.11 -14.73 -1.32
CA GLU A 103 -12.69 -14.54 -1.02
C GLU A 103 -12.01 -13.50 -1.94
N LEU A 104 -12.50 -13.27 -3.15
CA LEU A 104 -12.06 -12.21 -4.05
C LEU A 104 -12.78 -10.89 -3.75
N VAL A 105 -14.09 -10.95 -3.43
CA VAL A 105 -14.84 -9.77 -2.99
C VAL A 105 -14.19 -9.17 -1.75
N GLU A 106 -13.78 -9.99 -0.77
CA GLU A 106 -13.06 -9.52 0.42
C GLU A 106 -11.78 -8.74 0.09
N ARG A 107 -11.06 -9.13 -0.96
CA ARG A 107 -9.83 -8.43 -1.39
C ARG A 107 -10.09 -7.04 -1.96
N VAL A 108 -11.26 -6.82 -2.52
CA VAL A 108 -11.64 -5.55 -3.16
C VAL A 108 -12.70 -4.78 -2.36
N ARG A 109 -13.09 -5.27 -1.19
CA ARG A 109 -14.21 -4.72 -0.39
C ARG A 109 -14.05 -3.21 -0.08
N ALA A 110 -12.84 -2.73 0.18
CA ALA A 110 -12.57 -1.30 0.39
C ALA A 110 -12.78 -0.45 -0.88
N VAL A 111 -12.72 -1.07 -2.05
CA VAL A 111 -12.91 -0.41 -3.34
C VAL A 111 -14.39 -0.44 -3.73
N VAL A 112 -15.00 -1.63 -3.69
CA VAL A 112 -16.42 -1.80 -4.09
C VAL A 112 -17.42 -1.32 -3.03
N ARG A 113 -17.04 -1.37 -1.74
CA ARG A 113 -17.84 -0.81 -0.61
C ARG A 113 -19.26 -1.33 -0.55
N GLY A 114 -19.44 -2.65 -0.84
CA GLY A 114 -20.75 -3.28 -0.86
C GLY A 114 -21.59 -3.02 -2.12
N ARG A 115 -21.05 -2.31 -3.14
CA ARG A 115 -21.69 -2.23 -4.45
C ARG A 115 -21.60 -3.58 -5.15
N ALA A 116 -22.63 -3.92 -5.92
CA ALA A 116 -22.66 -5.17 -6.67
C ALA A 116 -21.57 -5.18 -7.77
N LEU A 117 -20.96 -6.34 -7.95
CA LEU A 117 -20.08 -6.62 -9.08
C LEU A 117 -20.92 -7.29 -10.17
N ALA A 118 -20.84 -6.79 -11.40
CA ALA A 118 -21.54 -7.30 -12.57
C ALA A 118 -20.60 -7.44 -13.77
N PRO A 119 -20.91 -8.29 -14.75
CA PRO A 119 -20.17 -8.35 -15.99
C PRO A 119 -20.20 -7.01 -16.73
N ILE A 120 -19.02 -6.53 -17.17
CA ILE A 120 -18.86 -5.26 -17.88
C ILE A 120 -18.23 -5.40 -19.28
N ALA A 121 -17.53 -6.50 -19.53
CA ALA A 121 -16.97 -6.81 -20.84
C ALA A 121 -16.71 -8.31 -20.99
N ILE A 122 -16.76 -8.77 -22.24
CA ILE A 122 -16.29 -10.10 -22.65
C ILE A 122 -15.09 -9.88 -23.57
N VAL A 123 -14.03 -10.65 -23.34
CA VAL A 123 -12.82 -10.64 -24.17
C VAL A 123 -12.51 -12.07 -24.58
N GLU A 124 -12.60 -12.31 -25.87
CA GLU A 124 -12.20 -13.56 -26.51
C GLU A 124 -10.79 -13.39 -27.05
N ASN A 125 -9.95 -14.39 -26.92
CA ASN A 125 -8.56 -14.29 -27.26
C ASN A 125 -8.02 -15.60 -27.84
N GLU A 126 -7.56 -15.56 -29.10
CA GLU A 126 -6.75 -16.63 -29.68
C GLU A 126 -5.29 -16.38 -29.30
N ARG A 127 -4.74 -17.24 -28.45
CA ARG A 127 -3.43 -17.10 -27.83
C ARG A 127 -2.42 -18.08 -28.41
N HIS A 128 -1.33 -17.54 -28.95
CA HIS A 128 -0.15 -18.29 -29.38
C HIS A 128 0.97 -18.07 -28.39
N THR A 129 1.42 -19.12 -27.72
CA THR A 129 2.44 -19.03 -26.67
C THR A 129 3.77 -19.62 -27.09
N THR A 130 4.87 -18.91 -26.78
CA THR A 130 6.26 -19.36 -26.98
C THR A 130 7.02 -19.20 -25.68
N TYR A 131 7.57 -20.29 -25.16
CA TYR A 131 8.39 -20.33 -23.96
C TYR A 131 9.87 -20.18 -24.31
N CYS A 132 10.58 -19.33 -23.57
CA CYS A 132 12.03 -19.15 -23.69
C CYS A 132 12.76 -19.88 -22.57
N HIS A 133 13.74 -20.69 -22.91
CA HIS A 133 14.49 -21.51 -21.93
C HIS A 133 15.99 -21.21 -21.96
N ALA A 134 16.62 -21.33 -20.78
CA ALA A 134 18.07 -21.33 -20.62
C ALA A 134 18.66 -22.70 -20.96
N VAL A 135 20.00 -22.77 -21.05
CA VAL A 135 20.75 -24.01 -21.36
C VAL A 135 20.46 -25.17 -20.41
N ASP A 136 20.16 -24.87 -19.15
CA ASP A 136 19.78 -25.82 -18.10
C ASP A 136 18.30 -26.19 -18.08
N GLY A 137 17.51 -25.62 -19.01
CA GLY A 137 16.06 -25.81 -19.12
C GLY A 137 15.23 -24.89 -18.21
N GLU A 138 15.86 -23.98 -17.46
CA GLU A 138 15.11 -22.98 -16.66
C GLU A 138 14.25 -22.12 -17.57
N LEU A 139 12.99 -21.88 -17.18
CA LEU A 139 12.08 -20.97 -17.88
C LEU A 139 12.53 -19.52 -17.65
N LEU A 140 12.89 -18.84 -18.74
CA LEU A 140 13.31 -17.44 -18.75
C LEU A 140 12.14 -16.47 -18.91
N GLY A 141 11.10 -16.89 -19.60
CA GLY A 141 9.90 -16.11 -19.83
C GLY A 141 8.99 -16.72 -20.88
N GLU A 142 7.79 -16.18 -20.93
CA GLU A 142 6.72 -16.55 -21.84
C GLU A 142 6.39 -15.38 -22.77
N PHE A 143 6.48 -15.62 -24.08
CA PHE A 143 6.03 -14.70 -25.11
C PHE A 143 4.64 -15.14 -25.59
N VAL A 144 3.75 -14.18 -25.66
CA VAL A 144 2.37 -14.39 -26.06
C VAL A 144 2.04 -13.46 -27.22
N ASP A 145 1.44 -14.02 -28.26
CA ASP A 145 0.85 -13.33 -29.40
C ASP A 145 -0.67 -13.52 -29.35
N ASP A 146 -1.36 -12.48 -28.92
CA ASP A 146 -2.79 -12.48 -28.66
C ASP A 146 -3.57 -11.81 -29.78
N HIS A 147 -4.51 -12.53 -30.40
CA HIS A 147 -5.51 -12.02 -31.31
C HIS A 147 -6.82 -11.84 -30.55
N VAL A 148 -7.20 -10.60 -30.29
CA VAL A 148 -8.23 -10.26 -29.32
C VAL A 148 -9.48 -9.73 -30.01
N HIS A 149 -10.64 -10.25 -29.61
CA HIS A 149 -11.96 -9.72 -29.87
C HIS A 149 -12.64 -9.37 -28.54
N SER A 150 -13.26 -8.21 -28.43
CA SER A 150 -13.93 -7.79 -27.21
C SER A 150 -15.27 -7.14 -27.47
N VAL A 151 -16.20 -7.40 -26.55
CA VAL A 151 -17.53 -6.76 -26.50
C VAL A 151 -17.68 -6.09 -25.14
N SER A 152 -17.89 -4.78 -25.13
CA SER A 152 -18.29 -4.05 -23.94
C SER A 152 -19.76 -4.30 -23.63
N LEU A 153 -20.07 -4.60 -22.38
CA LEU A 153 -21.44 -4.79 -21.88
C LEU A 153 -22.01 -3.49 -21.26
N LEU A 154 -21.22 -2.42 -21.27
CA LEU A 154 -21.65 -1.11 -20.82
C LEU A 154 -22.62 -0.47 -21.84
N PRO A 155 -23.53 0.46 -21.39
CA PRO A 155 -24.38 1.19 -22.32
C PRO A 155 -23.55 1.87 -23.43
N ASP A 156 -23.97 1.69 -24.69
CA ASP A 156 -23.28 2.22 -25.88
C ASP A 156 -21.81 1.77 -26.01
N GLY A 157 -21.46 0.66 -25.36
CA GLY A 157 -20.09 0.13 -25.35
C GLY A 157 -19.65 -0.42 -26.70
N PRO A 158 -18.35 -0.28 -27.03
CA PRO A 158 -17.82 -0.72 -28.33
C PRO A 158 -17.62 -2.25 -28.42
N GLU A 159 -17.58 -2.70 -29.67
CA GLU A 159 -16.98 -3.97 -30.07
C GLU A 159 -15.64 -3.67 -30.74
N LYS A 160 -14.56 -4.36 -30.39
CA LYS A 160 -13.21 -4.10 -30.86
C LYS A 160 -12.46 -5.37 -31.20
N GLN A 161 -11.53 -5.24 -32.16
CA GLN A 161 -10.57 -6.29 -32.50
C GLN A 161 -9.19 -5.67 -32.57
N TRP A 162 -8.19 -6.38 -32.01
CA TRP A 162 -6.79 -5.96 -32.10
C TRP A 162 -5.86 -7.16 -31.90
N ARG A 163 -4.57 -6.94 -32.12
CA ARG A 163 -3.50 -7.89 -31.85
C ARG A 163 -2.48 -7.23 -30.92
N GLU A 164 -2.01 -7.97 -29.94
CA GLU A 164 -0.97 -7.49 -29.02
C GLU A 164 0.01 -8.60 -28.67
N TRP A 165 1.23 -8.23 -28.34
CA TRP A 165 2.20 -9.12 -27.78
C TRP A 165 2.38 -8.84 -26.30
N GLU A 166 2.62 -9.90 -25.52
CA GLU A 166 2.99 -9.82 -24.10
C GLU A 166 4.27 -10.63 -23.89
N PHE A 167 5.12 -10.19 -22.98
CA PHE A 167 6.24 -10.98 -22.53
C PHE A 167 6.24 -10.97 -21.00
N GLU A 168 6.04 -12.13 -20.39
CA GLU A 168 5.99 -12.35 -18.96
C GLU A 168 7.25 -13.09 -18.51
N VAL A 169 7.81 -12.71 -17.35
CA VAL A 169 9.02 -13.31 -16.79
C VAL A 169 8.83 -13.65 -15.32
N PRO A 170 9.51 -14.74 -14.86
CA PRO A 170 9.62 -15.02 -13.43
C PRO A 170 10.29 -13.86 -12.68
N ASP A 171 9.89 -13.61 -11.42
CA ASP A 171 10.53 -12.60 -10.56
C ASP A 171 11.92 -13.05 -10.08
N THR A 172 12.82 -13.25 -11.03
CA THR A 172 14.22 -13.61 -10.79
C THR A 172 15.14 -12.59 -11.45
N PRO A 173 16.40 -12.47 -10.98
CA PRO A 173 17.38 -11.61 -11.65
C PRO A 173 17.61 -11.98 -13.11
N LEU A 174 17.54 -13.29 -13.45
CA LEU A 174 17.71 -13.78 -14.80
C LEU A 174 16.50 -13.44 -15.68
N GLY A 175 15.27 -13.66 -15.18
CA GLY A 175 14.03 -13.27 -15.86
C GLY A 175 14.00 -11.78 -16.18
N ARG A 176 14.30 -10.92 -15.22
CA ARG A 176 14.36 -9.45 -15.43
C ARG A 176 15.43 -9.07 -16.45
N LYS A 177 16.59 -9.75 -16.50
CA LYS A 177 17.62 -9.51 -17.52
C LYS A 177 17.14 -9.95 -18.90
N THR A 178 16.45 -11.08 -19.00
CA THR A 178 15.86 -11.59 -20.25
C THR A 178 14.79 -10.65 -20.76
N ALA A 179 13.92 -10.10 -19.89
CA ALA A 179 12.91 -9.12 -20.27
C ALA A 179 13.52 -7.93 -21.03
N VAL A 180 14.65 -7.38 -20.57
CA VAL A 180 15.33 -6.26 -21.24
C VAL A 180 15.85 -6.65 -22.64
N ALA A 181 16.35 -7.87 -22.80
CA ALA A 181 16.86 -8.34 -24.09
C ALA A 181 15.71 -8.60 -25.09
N VAL A 182 14.62 -9.20 -24.60
CA VAL A 182 13.42 -9.48 -25.40
C VAL A 182 12.69 -8.17 -25.77
N ASP A 183 12.56 -7.20 -24.86
CA ASP A 183 11.97 -5.88 -25.16
C ASP A 183 12.62 -5.24 -26.38
N LYS A 184 13.95 -5.29 -26.46
CA LYS A 184 14.68 -4.77 -27.62
C LYS A 184 14.34 -5.49 -28.91
N ALA A 185 14.18 -6.82 -28.88
CA ALA A 185 13.85 -7.63 -30.04
C ALA A 185 12.40 -7.38 -30.50
N LEU A 186 11.44 -7.32 -29.55
CA LEU A 186 10.03 -7.08 -29.86
C LEU A 186 9.82 -5.68 -30.44
N ARG A 187 10.47 -4.65 -29.88
CA ARG A 187 10.40 -3.28 -30.45
C ARG A 187 11.04 -3.19 -31.84
N ALA A 188 12.15 -3.91 -32.07
CA ALA A 188 12.79 -3.96 -33.40
C ALA A 188 11.90 -4.67 -34.43
N ALA A 189 11.05 -5.59 -34.02
CA ALA A 189 10.08 -6.28 -34.87
C ALA A 189 8.77 -5.49 -35.12
N GLY A 190 8.62 -4.30 -34.51
CA GLY A 190 7.46 -3.44 -34.71
C GLY A 190 6.53 -3.33 -33.52
N GLY A 191 6.89 -3.92 -32.37
CA GLY A 191 6.14 -3.75 -31.13
C GLY A 191 6.21 -2.30 -30.64
N ALA A 192 5.05 -1.65 -30.53
CA ALA A 192 4.89 -0.29 -30.03
C ALA A 192 4.39 -0.30 -28.58
N GLU A 193 4.48 0.84 -27.91
CA GLU A 193 3.86 1.01 -26.60
C GLU A 193 2.33 0.97 -26.77
N PRO A 194 1.61 0.17 -25.94
CA PRO A 194 0.17 0.02 -26.11
C PRO A 194 -0.58 1.31 -25.75
N ASP A 195 -1.60 1.64 -26.51
CA ASP A 195 -2.47 2.80 -26.30
C ASP A 195 -3.33 2.66 -25.02
N ALA A 196 -3.53 1.44 -24.52
CA ALA A 196 -4.34 1.17 -23.34
C ALA A 196 -3.56 0.38 -22.28
N ALA A 197 -3.81 0.69 -21.00
CA ALA A 197 -3.13 0.07 -19.85
C ALA A 197 -3.47 -1.42 -19.64
N SER A 198 -4.57 -1.91 -20.22
CA SER A 198 -5.01 -3.31 -20.14
C SER A 198 -6.02 -3.66 -21.25
N LYS A 199 -6.19 -4.99 -21.51
CA LYS A 199 -7.26 -5.49 -22.40
C LYS A 199 -8.64 -4.94 -22.00
N LEU A 200 -8.94 -4.90 -20.70
CA LEU A 200 -10.21 -4.34 -20.21
C LEU A 200 -10.35 -2.85 -20.55
N ALA A 201 -9.34 -2.02 -20.27
CA ALA A 201 -9.39 -0.59 -20.58
C ALA A 201 -9.63 -0.34 -22.08
N ARG A 202 -9.02 -1.17 -22.95
CA ARG A 202 -9.24 -1.11 -24.40
C ARG A 202 -10.65 -1.58 -24.79
N ALA A 203 -11.15 -2.64 -24.15
CA ALA A 203 -12.47 -3.20 -24.42
C ALA A 203 -13.61 -2.23 -24.07
N ILE A 204 -13.51 -1.51 -22.95
CA ILE A 204 -14.57 -0.58 -22.52
C ILE A 204 -14.39 0.84 -23.02
N ASP A 205 -13.32 1.14 -23.77
CA ASP A 205 -12.98 2.47 -24.30
C ASP A 205 -12.95 3.57 -23.23
N ALA A 206 -12.58 3.21 -22.03
CA ALA A 206 -12.57 4.12 -20.90
C ALA A 206 -11.21 4.09 -20.23
N GLU A 207 -10.48 5.19 -20.29
CA GLU A 207 -9.49 5.49 -19.28
C GLU A 207 -10.23 5.94 -18.01
N VAL A 208 -10.70 4.97 -17.23
CA VAL A 208 -11.31 5.24 -15.93
C VAL A 208 -10.18 5.53 -14.95
N ALA A 209 -9.64 6.73 -15.00
CA ALA A 209 -8.76 7.20 -13.95
C ALA A 209 -9.63 7.80 -12.83
N ARG A 210 -9.47 7.35 -11.60
CA ARG A 210 -9.89 8.17 -10.44
C ARG A 210 -9.29 9.54 -10.65
N GLY A 211 -10.10 10.59 -10.52
CA GLY A 211 -9.73 11.95 -10.81
C GLY A 211 -8.31 12.28 -10.33
N ALA A 212 -7.37 12.23 -11.26
CA ALA A 212 -6.00 12.58 -10.99
C ALA A 212 -5.98 14.03 -10.57
N VAL A 213 -5.35 14.34 -9.45
CA VAL A 213 -5.14 15.74 -9.07
C VAL A 213 -4.24 16.35 -10.14
N ASP A 214 -4.75 17.36 -10.83
CA ASP A 214 -4.01 18.04 -11.90
C ASP A 214 -2.80 18.79 -11.30
N LEU A 215 -1.64 18.17 -11.38
CA LEU A 215 -0.38 18.76 -10.98
C LEU A 215 0.34 19.32 -12.21
N PRO A 216 0.92 20.52 -12.11
CA PRO A 216 1.68 21.08 -13.21
C PRO A 216 2.91 20.22 -13.51
N LYS A 217 3.30 20.09 -14.80
CA LYS A 217 4.49 19.32 -15.22
C LYS A 217 5.76 19.68 -14.43
N LYS A 218 5.90 20.95 -14.01
CA LYS A 218 6.95 21.39 -13.08
C LYS A 218 6.33 21.56 -11.69
N ILE A 219 6.53 20.62 -10.81
CA ILE A 219 5.97 20.59 -9.45
C ILE A 219 6.22 21.88 -8.66
N GLY A 220 7.30 22.61 -8.92
CA GLY A 220 7.58 23.90 -8.30
C GLY A 220 6.57 25.01 -8.65
N HIS A 221 5.72 24.82 -9.65
CA HIS A 221 4.64 25.74 -10.02
C HIS A 221 3.29 25.36 -9.36
N ALA A 222 3.23 24.25 -8.64
CA ALA A 222 2.00 23.82 -7.97
C ALA A 222 1.55 24.85 -6.92
N THR A 223 0.23 25.04 -6.83
CA THR A 223 -0.37 25.76 -5.70
C THR A 223 -0.33 24.92 -4.43
N ALA A 224 -0.51 25.55 -3.28
CA ALA A 224 -0.58 24.83 -2.02
C ALA A 224 -1.76 23.83 -2.02
N GLY A 225 -2.91 24.23 -2.57
CA GLY A 225 -4.09 23.37 -2.71
C GLY A 225 -3.81 22.13 -3.54
N GLN A 226 -3.27 22.31 -4.75
CA GLN A 226 -2.91 21.19 -5.63
C GLN A 226 -1.96 20.20 -4.93
N LEU A 227 -0.91 20.69 -4.28
CA LEU A 227 0.05 19.82 -3.60
C LEU A 227 -0.56 19.07 -2.43
N LEU A 228 -1.39 19.74 -1.60
CA LEU A 228 -2.05 19.11 -0.46
C LEU A 228 -3.09 18.07 -0.90
N THR A 229 -3.86 18.36 -1.95
CA THR A 229 -4.85 17.43 -2.51
C THR A 229 -4.17 16.21 -3.13
N ALA A 230 -3.09 16.43 -3.88
CA ALA A 230 -2.29 15.32 -4.44
C ALA A 230 -1.68 14.42 -3.36
N ALA A 231 -1.21 15.01 -2.25
CA ALA A 231 -0.72 14.23 -1.13
C ALA A 231 -1.83 13.41 -0.45
N LEU A 232 -3.02 13.97 -0.29
CA LEU A 232 -4.19 13.25 0.24
C LEU A 232 -4.58 12.09 -0.67
N ALA A 233 -4.60 12.31 -2.00
CA ALA A 233 -4.88 11.28 -2.99
C ALA A 233 -3.86 10.13 -2.92
N ALA A 234 -2.56 10.45 -2.91
CA ALA A 234 -1.49 9.44 -2.81
C ALA A 234 -1.58 8.62 -1.51
N TYR A 235 -1.93 9.24 -0.39
CA TYR A 235 -2.08 8.54 0.90
C TYR A 235 -3.39 7.73 0.98
N ARG A 236 -4.47 8.18 0.34
CA ARG A 236 -5.69 7.41 0.13
C ARG A 236 -5.39 6.15 -0.71
N ASP A 237 -4.67 6.29 -1.83
CA ASP A 237 -4.28 5.16 -2.69
C ASP A 237 -3.40 4.16 -1.94
N LYS A 238 -2.48 4.66 -1.08
CA LYS A 238 -1.72 3.79 -0.19
C LYS A 238 -2.63 3.04 0.79
N LEU A 239 -3.62 3.70 1.39
CA LEU A 239 -4.56 3.06 2.32
C LEU A 239 -5.36 1.95 1.63
N LEU A 240 -5.88 2.20 0.42
CA LEU A 240 -6.63 1.23 -0.38
C LEU A 240 -5.75 0.06 -0.84
N ARG A 241 -4.48 0.29 -1.18
CA ARG A 241 -3.53 -0.77 -1.54
C ARG A 241 -3.19 -1.68 -0.35
N GLU A 242 -3.13 -1.14 0.86
CA GLU A 242 -2.84 -1.94 2.04
C GLU A 242 -4.06 -2.69 2.59
N ASP A 243 -5.29 -2.28 2.26
CA ASP A 243 -6.53 -2.92 2.74
C ASP A 243 -6.57 -4.42 2.41
N PRO A 244 -6.44 -4.88 1.13
CA PRO A 244 -6.45 -6.31 0.82
C PRO A 244 -5.31 -7.08 1.49
N ARG A 245 -4.16 -6.43 1.74
CA ARG A 245 -3.03 -7.03 2.44
C ARG A 245 -3.32 -7.22 3.93
N VAL A 246 -4.00 -6.24 4.55
CA VAL A 246 -4.44 -6.36 5.96
C VAL A 246 -5.48 -7.46 6.11
N ARG A 247 -6.46 -7.55 5.20
CA ARG A 247 -7.45 -8.64 5.20
C ARG A 247 -6.79 -10.01 5.02
N ALA A 248 -5.73 -10.09 4.21
CA ALA A 248 -4.91 -11.30 4.06
C ALA A 248 -3.94 -11.54 5.21
N ARG A 249 -3.86 -10.66 6.20
CA ARG A 249 -2.88 -10.69 7.30
C ARG A 249 -1.43 -10.79 6.81
N ALA A 250 -1.13 -10.14 5.67
CA ALA A 250 0.20 -10.12 5.10
C ALA A 250 1.18 -9.34 6.00
N ASP A 251 2.43 -9.75 5.98
CA ASP A 251 3.50 -9.14 6.77
C ASP A 251 3.56 -7.62 6.58
N ASP A 252 3.75 -6.89 7.67
CA ASP A 252 3.88 -5.43 7.76
C ASP A 252 2.66 -4.62 7.26
N SER A 253 1.58 -5.29 6.79
CA SER A 253 0.41 -4.64 6.17
C SER A 253 -0.30 -3.68 7.13
N VAL A 254 -0.55 -4.09 8.36
CA VAL A 254 -1.15 -3.24 9.41
C VAL A 254 -0.27 -2.02 9.67
N HIS A 255 1.06 -2.19 9.70
CA HIS A 255 1.99 -1.08 9.88
C HIS A 255 1.89 -0.07 8.74
N GLN A 256 1.86 -0.52 7.48
CA GLN A 256 1.77 0.34 6.31
C GLN A 256 0.42 1.05 6.22
N MET A 257 -0.70 0.37 6.50
CA MET A 257 -2.02 0.99 6.54
C MET A 257 -2.12 2.04 7.66
N ARG A 258 -1.52 1.77 8.83
CA ARG A 258 -1.41 2.73 9.94
C ARG A 258 -0.56 3.95 9.57
N ILE A 259 0.50 3.77 8.77
CA ILE A 259 1.29 4.88 8.22
C ILE A 259 0.42 5.74 7.31
N ALA A 260 -0.30 5.15 6.34
CA ALA A 260 -1.18 5.87 5.42
C ALA A 260 -2.24 6.70 6.17
N THR A 261 -2.91 6.09 7.15
CA THR A 261 -3.89 6.77 8.01
C THR A 261 -3.28 7.97 8.76
N ARG A 262 -2.03 7.83 9.25
CA ARG A 262 -1.32 8.92 9.94
C ARG A 262 -0.87 10.02 8.98
N GLN A 263 -0.47 9.66 7.76
CA GLN A 263 -0.08 10.61 6.71
C GLN A 263 -1.28 11.49 6.32
N LEU A 264 -2.45 10.89 6.03
CA LEU A 264 -3.70 11.60 5.78
C LEU A 264 -4.01 12.60 6.91
N ARG A 265 -4.00 12.13 8.16
CA ARG A 265 -4.24 13.00 9.32
C ARG A 265 -3.23 14.11 9.48
N SER A 266 -1.98 13.87 9.14
CA SER A 266 -0.93 14.89 9.24
C SER A 266 -1.16 16.03 8.26
N VAL A 267 -1.58 15.74 7.02
CA VAL A 267 -1.97 16.77 6.05
C VAL A 267 -3.14 17.61 6.61
N LEU A 268 -4.22 16.94 7.03
CA LEU A 268 -5.43 17.59 7.56
C LEU A 268 -5.17 18.43 8.82
N THR A 269 -4.19 18.07 9.64
CA THR A 269 -3.86 18.75 10.90
C THR A 269 -2.83 19.85 10.72
N GLU A 270 -1.69 19.55 10.08
CA GLU A 270 -0.60 20.50 9.97
C GLU A 270 -0.87 21.61 8.95
N PHE A 271 -1.69 21.32 7.95
CA PHE A 271 -2.11 22.32 6.98
C PHE A 271 -3.59 22.73 7.14
N SER A 272 -4.13 22.58 8.35
CA SER A 272 -5.55 22.91 8.64
C SER A 272 -5.99 24.31 8.20
N GLY A 273 -5.09 25.29 8.22
CA GLY A 273 -5.40 26.64 7.78
C GLY A 273 -5.63 26.80 6.27
N PHE A 274 -5.38 25.79 5.46
CA PHE A 274 -5.64 25.79 4.01
C PHE A 274 -7.02 25.25 3.65
N PHE A 275 -7.70 24.65 4.61
CA PHE A 275 -9.05 24.07 4.44
C PHE A 275 -10.06 24.86 5.26
N GLU A 276 -11.31 24.87 4.80
CA GLU A 276 -12.44 25.44 5.53
C GLU A 276 -13.48 24.38 5.87
N GLY A 277 -14.51 24.80 6.59
CA GLY A 277 -15.64 23.93 6.99
C GLY A 277 -15.29 22.81 7.98
N PRO A 278 -16.32 22.04 8.41
CA PRO A 278 -16.19 21.00 9.42
C PRO A 278 -15.64 19.66 8.88
N ALA A 279 -15.73 19.39 7.56
CA ALA A 279 -15.40 18.11 6.94
C ALA A 279 -13.97 17.65 7.27
N ARG A 280 -12.99 18.59 7.24
CA ARG A 280 -11.60 18.31 7.61
C ARG A 280 -11.47 17.75 9.03
N ALA A 281 -12.19 18.34 9.99
CA ALA A 281 -12.12 17.91 11.40
C ALA A 281 -12.79 16.54 11.59
N ALA A 282 -13.92 16.31 10.93
CA ALA A 282 -14.62 15.03 10.93
C ALA A 282 -13.74 13.92 10.38
N LEU A 283 -13.14 14.10 9.18
CA LEU A 283 -12.20 13.15 8.61
C LEU A 283 -11.00 12.85 9.52
N SER A 284 -10.41 13.90 10.11
CA SER A 284 -9.29 13.72 11.04
C SER A 284 -9.67 12.88 12.25
N SER A 285 -10.92 12.99 12.73
CA SER A 285 -11.43 12.22 13.88
C SER A 285 -11.69 10.76 13.50
N GLU A 286 -12.31 10.48 12.36
CA GLU A 286 -12.54 9.12 11.88
C GLU A 286 -11.22 8.39 11.59
N LEU A 287 -10.27 9.04 10.92
CA LEU A 287 -8.93 8.52 10.71
C LEU A 287 -8.17 8.27 12.03
N LYS A 288 -8.45 9.02 13.11
CA LYS A 288 -7.89 8.77 14.43
C LYS A 288 -8.42 7.46 15.02
N LEU A 289 -9.72 7.20 14.84
CA LEU A 289 -10.34 5.95 15.30
C LEU A 289 -9.76 4.74 14.56
N LEU A 290 -9.70 4.78 13.22
CA LEU A 290 -9.08 3.73 12.41
C LEU A 290 -7.63 3.49 12.84
N ALA A 291 -6.82 4.55 13.01
CA ALA A 291 -5.45 4.45 13.47
C ALA A 291 -5.31 3.83 14.88
N SER A 292 -6.32 3.99 15.74
CA SER A 292 -6.35 3.37 17.07
C SER A 292 -6.63 1.87 16.99
N VAL A 293 -7.56 1.45 16.12
CA VAL A 293 -7.89 0.04 15.89
C VAL A 293 -6.66 -0.71 15.33
N LEU A 294 -6.07 -0.20 14.24
CA LEU A 294 -4.85 -0.75 13.66
C LEU A 294 -3.67 -0.72 14.65
N GLY A 295 -3.67 0.28 15.56
CA GLY A 295 -2.66 0.45 16.58
C GLY A 295 -2.57 -0.70 17.55
N ALA A 296 -3.72 -1.26 17.94
CA ALA A 296 -3.78 -2.34 18.93
C ALA A 296 -3.04 -3.60 18.47
N VAL A 297 -3.16 -3.95 17.19
CA VAL A 297 -2.41 -5.09 16.60
C VAL A 297 -0.92 -4.77 16.58
N ARG A 298 -0.53 -3.65 15.98
CA ARG A 298 0.90 -3.32 15.80
C ARG A 298 1.65 -3.13 17.11
N ASP A 299 1.03 -2.54 18.10
CA ASP A 299 1.66 -2.30 19.41
C ASP A 299 1.88 -3.66 20.12
N ALA A 300 0.97 -4.63 19.97
CA ALA A 300 1.13 -6.00 20.49
C ALA A 300 2.22 -6.78 19.73
N GLU A 301 2.26 -6.73 18.39
CA GLU A 301 3.32 -7.35 17.58
C GLU A 301 4.71 -6.87 17.99
N VAL A 302 4.90 -5.54 18.09
CA VAL A 302 6.20 -4.95 18.46
C VAL A 302 6.64 -5.39 19.85
N LEU A 303 5.72 -5.45 20.82
CA LEU A 303 6.02 -5.91 22.17
C LEU A 303 6.33 -7.40 22.22
N ALA A 304 5.58 -8.24 21.50
CA ALA A 304 5.85 -9.67 21.40
C ALA A 304 7.26 -9.94 20.88
N GLN A 305 7.63 -9.29 19.78
CA GLN A 305 8.98 -9.40 19.20
C GLN A 305 10.06 -8.91 20.17
N ARG A 306 9.80 -7.81 20.89
CA ARG A 306 10.73 -7.27 21.88
C ARG A 306 10.96 -8.24 23.03
N PHE A 307 9.91 -8.83 23.58
CA PHE A 307 10.02 -9.78 24.68
C PHE A 307 10.65 -11.10 24.24
N ALA A 308 10.34 -11.59 23.05
CA ALA A 308 10.99 -12.76 22.49
C ALA A 308 12.50 -12.57 22.31
N ALA A 309 12.94 -11.37 21.90
CA ALA A 309 14.35 -11.05 21.76
C ALA A 309 15.11 -11.06 23.11
N PHE A 310 14.47 -10.73 24.23
CA PHE A 310 15.08 -10.81 25.56
C PHE A 310 15.26 -12.26 26.06
N ASP A 311 14.43 -13.18 25.61
CA ASP A 311 14.48 -14.59 26.03
C ASP A 311 15.38 -15.44 25.10
N ALA A 312 15.87 -14.87 24.01
CA ALA A 312 16.70 -15.58 23.03
C ALA A 312 17.99 -16.16 23.62
N ASP A 313 18.57 -15.48 24.63
CA ASP A 313 19.78 -15.91 25.33
C ASP A 313 19.47 -16.80 26.55
N GLY A 314 18.19 -17.12 26.80
CA GLY A 314 17.74 -17.96 27.94
C GLY A 314 17.88 -17.32 29.31
N GLU A 315 18.34 -16.08 29.42
CA GLU A 315 18.61 -15.39 30.69
C GLU A 315 17.35 -15.11 31.52
N LEU A 316 16.18 -14.97 30.84
CA LEU A 316 14.92 -14.64 31.48
C LEU A 316 14.08 -15.88 31.89
N GLY A 317 14.53 -17.11 31.53
CA GLY A 317 13.99 -18.40 31.99
C GLY A 317 12.47 -18.49 31.93
N GLY A 318 11.87 -18.16 30.80
CA GLY A 318 10.44 -18.23 30.56
C GLY A 318 9.64 -16.96 30.87
N ALA A 319 10.21 -15.94 31.53
CA ALA A 319 9.48 -14.66 31.77
C ALA A 319 9.24 -13.91 30.46
N GLY A 320 10.22 -13.90 29.57
CA GLY A 320 10.07 -13.32 28.22
C GLY A 320 9.02 -14.05 27.38
N ALA A 321 9.01 -15.39 27.44
CA ALA A 321 8.01 -16.20 26.76
C ALA A 321 6.59 -15.94 27.29
N ALA A 322 6.41 -15.82 28.61
CA ALA A 322 5.12 -15.49 29.22
C ALA A 322 4.61 -14.10 28.77
N LEU A 323 5.50 -13.10 28.73
CA LEU A 323 5.16 -11.76 28.21
C LEU A 323 4.80 -11.80 26.73
N ALA A 324 5.59 -12.51 25.90
CA ALA A 324 5.31 -12.68 24.48
C ALA A 324 3.93 -13.34 24.25
N GLN A 325 3.61 -14.40 25.01
CA GLN A 325 2.31 -15.09 24.93
C GLN A 325 1.14 -14.13 25.25
N ARG A 326 1.28 -13.26 26.25
CA ARG A 326 0.27 -12.23 26.55
C ARG A 326 0.08 -11.27 25.40
N GLN A 327 1.16 -10.87 24.74
CA GLN A 327 1.09 -9.97 23.60
C GLN A 327 0.45 -10.65 22.36
N HIS A 328 0.74 -11.91 22.10
CA HIS A 328 0.03 -12.68 21.05
C HIS A 328 -1.47 -12.78 21.32
N ALA A 329 -1.88 -12.96 22.58
CA ALA A 329 -3.29 -12.93 22.92
C ALA A 329 -3.92 -11.54 22.75
N ALA A 330 -3.18 -10.46 23.02
CA ALA A 330 -3.62 -9.08 22.75
C ALA A 330 -3.71 -8.80 21.26
N GLU A 331 -2.75 -9.28 20.48
CA GLU A 331 -2.71 -9.20 19.03
C GLU A 331 -3.95 -9.88 18.40
N ALA A 332 -4.27 -11.12 18.83
CA ALA A 332 -5.45 -11.84 18.36
C ALA A 332 -6.76 -11.06 18.62
N ARG A 333 -6.90 -10.47 19.81
CA ARG A 333 -8.03 -9.58 20.11
C ARG A 333 -8.01 -8.30 19.28
N GLY A 334 -6.83 -7.80 18.94
CA GLY A 334 -6.62 -6.67 18.04
C GLY A 334 -7.13 -6.97 16.66
N TRP A 335 -6.78 -8.13 16.11
CA TRP A 335 -7.22 -8.59 14.80
C TRP A 335 -8.74 -8.71 14.69
N THR A 336 -9.42 -9.27 15.70
CA THR A 336 -10.89 -9.31 15.72
C THR A 336 -11.50 -7.89 15.58
N ARG A 337 -10.90 -6.88 16.22
CA ARG A 337 -11.37 -5.50 16.09
C ARG A 337 -11.06 -4.90 14.72
N VAL A 338 -9.94 -5.26 14.12
CA VAL A 338 -9.58 -4.83 12.74
C VAL A 338 -10.57 -5.43 11.74
N ASP A 339 -10.85 -6.73 11.82
CA ASP A 339 -11.79 -7.41 10.94
C ASP A 339 -13.19 -6.76 11.02
N LEU A 340 -13.69 -6.53 12.22
CA LEU A 340 -14.98 -5.84 12.44
C LEU A 340 -14.96 -4.39 11.93
N ALA A 341 -13.86 -3.67 12.10
CA ALA A 341 -13.77 -2.29 11.64
C ALA A 341 -13.76 -2.20 10.12
N LEU A 342 -12.97 -3.04 9.43
CA LEU A 342 -12.82 -3.01 7.98
C LEU A 342 -14.05 -3.55 7.22
N THR A 343 -14.97 -4.27 7.90
CA THR A 343 -16.24 -4.73 7.33
C THR A 343 -17.42 -3.80 7.67
N SER A 344 -17.19 -2.77 8.50
CA SER A 344 -18.27 -1.89 8.94
C SER A 344 -18.64 -0.82 7.93
N ASP A 345 -19.92 -0.44 7.86
CA ASP A 345 -20.41 0.72 7.09
C ASP A 345 -19.66 2.00 7.43
N ARG A 346 -19.24 2.16 8.69
CA ARG A 346 -18.47 3.32 9.14
C ARG A 346 -17.15 3.46 8.37
N TYR A 347 -16.47 2.33 8.10
CA TYR A 347 -15.24 2.34 7.32
C TYR A 347 -15.49 2.74 5.87
N PHE A 348 -16.56 2.23 5.26
CA PHE A 348 -16.93 2.58 3.89
C PHE A 348 -17.34 4.05 3.77
N VAL A 349 -18.12 4.56 4.72
CA VAL A 349 -18.46 5.99 4.81
C VAL A 349 -17.20 6.86 4.98
N LEU A 350 -16.21 6.41 5.76
CA LEU A 350 -14.92 7.12 5.86
C LEU A 350 -14.20 7.16 4.51
N LEU A 351 -14.15 6.06 3.76
CA LEU A 351 -13.52 6.01 2.44
C LEU A 351 -14.24 6.92 1.44
N ASP A 352 -15.59 6.91 1.43
CA ASP A 352 -16.38 7.82 0.60
C ASP A 352 -16.11 9.29 0.94
N ALA A 353 -16.04 9.60 2.24
CA ALA A 353 -15.75 10.95 2.69
C ALA A 353 -14.33 11.42 2.33
N ILE A 354 -13.34 10.52 2.32
CA ILE A 354 -11.98 10.83 1.85
C ILE A 354 -12.01 11.11 0.34
N ASP A 355 -12.70 10.28 -0.45
CA ASP A 355 -12.81 10.46 -1.90
C ASP A 355 -13.53 11.77 -2.25
N ALA A 356 -14.64 12.05 -1.61
CA ALA A 356 -15.38 13.31 -1.79
C ALA A 356 -14.52 14.54 -1.42
N PHE A 357 -13.76 14.45 -0.32
CA PHE A 357 -12.87 15.53 0.11
C PHE A 357 -11.70 15.77 -0.87
N ILE A 358 -11.23 14.74 -1.56
CA ILE A 358 -10.19 14.85 -2.58
C ILE A 358 -10.76 15.38 -3.90
N ALA A 359 -11.95 14.94 -4.28
CA ALA A 359 -12.61 15.36 -5.52
C ALA A 359 -13.00 16.85 -5.52
N ASP A 360 -13.52 17.34 -4.39
CA ASP A 360 -13.88 18.74 -4.20
C ASP A 360 -13.37 19.25 -2.81
N PRO A 361 -12.06 19.52 -2.71
CA PRO A 361 -11.47 19.92 -1.44
C PRO A 361 -11.93 21.31 -1.03
N PRO A 362 -12.44 21.50 0.20
CA PRO A 362 -12.90 22.79 0.70
C PRO A 362 -11.70 23.71 0.99
N LEU A 363 -11.08 24.24 -0.04
CA LEU A 363 -9.87 25.06 0.03
C LEU A 363 -10.20 26.52 0.33
N ARG A 364 -9.35 27.13 1.14
CA ARG A 364 -9.36 28.59 1.34
C ARG A 364 -8.55 29.29 0.25
N GLU A 365 -8.86 30.53 -0.06
CA GLU A 365 -8.15 31.41 -1.02
C GLU A 365 -6.61 31.33 -0.91
N ARG A 366 -6.08 31.22 0.32
CA ARG A 366 -4.63 31.07 0.52
C ARG A 366 -4.04 29.80 -0.11
N ALA A 367 -4.83 28.80 -0.43
CA ALA A 367 -4.42 27.57 -1.07
C ALA A 367 -4.07 27.77 -2.56
N ASP A 368 -4.51 28.85 -3.18
CA ASP A 368 -4.21 29.22 -4.56
C ASP A 368 -2.79 29.78 -4.72
N ARG A 369 -2.15 30.12 -3.60
CA ARG A 369 -0.78 30.63 -3.59
C ARG A 369 0.22 29.53 -3.93
N PRO A 370 1.38 29.88 -4.56
CA PRO A 370 2.43 28.91 -4.84
C PRO A 370 2.84 28.12 -3.58
N ALA A 371 2.91 26.78 -3.69
CA ALA A 371 3.21 25.90 -2.58
C ALA A 371 4.54 26.23 -1.89
N LEU A 372 5.58 26.50 -2.67
CA LEU A 372 6.91 26.88 -2.16
C LEU A 372 6.86 28.11 -1.24
N LYS A 373 6.05 29.13 -1.60
CA LYS A 373 5.95 30.38 -0.83
C LYS A 373 5.00 30.27 0.37
N SER A 374 4.09 29.28 0.38
CA SER A 374 3.05 29.16 1.38
C SER A 374 3.34 28.06 2.40
N LEU A 375 3.78 26.88 1.94
CA LEU A 375 3.94 25.70 2.79
C LEU A 375 5.33 25.60 3.41
N ALA A 376 6.39 25.91 2.65
CA ALA A 376 7.77 25.77 3.15
C ALA A 376 8.06 26.71 4.35
N PRO A 377 7.75 28.02 4.32
CA PRO A 377 7.96 28.89 5.48
C PRO A 377 7.07 28.52 6.68
N LEU A 378 5.85 28.05 6.43
CA LEU A 378 4.96 27.57 7.49
C LEU A 378 5.55 26.36 8.20
N LEU A 379 6.04 25.39 7.42
CA LEU A 379 6.63 24.17 7.96
C LEU A 379 7.91 24.46 8.75
N ASP A 380 8.80 25.29 8.21
CA ASP A 380 10.02 25.73 8.89
C ASP A 380 9.72 26.42 10.24
N LYS A 381 8.75 27.36 10.26
CA LYS A 381 8.29 27.99 11.49
C LYS A 381 7.77 26.94 12.50
N ARG A 382 7.03 25.92 12.04
CA ARG A 382 6.50 24.86 12.91
C ARG A 382 7.59 23.96 13.48
N ILE A 383 8.59 23.60 12.66
CA ILE A 383 9.74 22.79 13.11
C ILE A 383 10.52 23.54 14.19
N ARG A 384 10.84 24.81 13.97
CA ARG A 384 11.53 25.63 14.98
C ARG A 384 10.71 25.82 16.25
N SER A 385 9.40 26.04 16.13
CA SER A 385 8.51 26.13 17.30
C SER A 385 8.46 24.83 18.09
N PHE A 386 8.34 23.69 17.38
CA PHE A 386 8.39 22.37 17.97
C PHE A 386 9.68 22.13 18.75
N ALA A 387 10.85 22.40 18.13
CA ALA A 387 12.14 22.19 18.78
C ALA A 387 12.25 23.02 20.08
N ARG A 388 11.88 24.31 20.03
CA ARG A 388 11.90 25.21 21.19
C ARG A 388 10.95 24.76 22.30
N GLN A 389 9.69 24.46 21.97
CA GLN A 389 8.69 24.05 22.95
C GLN A 389 9.06 22.71 23.60
N SER A 390 9.55 21.75 22.77
CA SER A 390 9.98 20.44 23.29
C SER A 390 11.19 20.59 24.22
N MET A 391 12.14 21.49 23.94
CA MET A 391 13.28 21.72 24.83
C MET A 391 12.86 22.34 26.18
N VAL A 392 11.91 23.29 26.16
CA VAL A 392 11.37 23.88 27.39
C VAL A 392 10.69 22.81 28.23
N LEU A 393 9.83 21.98 27.60
CA LEU A 393 9.11 20.93 28.29
C LEU A 393 10.04 19.87 28.88
N LEU A 394 11.06 19.43 28.14
CA LEU A 394 12.04 18.43 28.61
C LEU A 394 12.95 18.95 29.72
N ALA A 395 13.13 20.27 29.85
CA ALA A 395 13.89 20.91 30.91
C ALA A 395 13.08 21.08 32.20
N ASP A 396 11.76 20.96 32.15
CA ASP A 396 10.89 21.05 33.31
C ASP A 396 11.03 19.78 34.16
N PRO A 397 11.38 19.87 35.47
CA PRO A 397 11.39 18.72 36.35
C PRO A 397 10.05 17.99 36.50
N ALA A 398 8.93 18.68 36.24
CA ALA A 398 7.58 18.09 36.22
C ALA A 398 7.21 17.39 34.89
N CYS A 399 8.11 17.33 33.91
CA CYS A 399 7.86 16.68 32.62
C CYS A 399 7.62 15.19 32.77
N THR A 400 6.42 14.77 32.45
CA THR A 400 5.95 13.37 32.56
C THR A 400 6.23 12.57 31.26
N ASP A 401 6.11 11.23 31.35
CA ASP A 401 6.20 10.35 30.17
C ASP A 401 5.06 10.65 29.16
N HIS A 402 3.92 11.11 29.63
CA HIS A 402 2.84 11.57 28.78
C HIS A 402 3.25 12.79 27.93
N ASP A 403 4.02 13.69 28.51
CA ASP A 403 4.53 14.87 27.79
C ASP A 403 5.55 14.47 26.71
N VAL A 404 6.45 13.56 27.03
CA VAL A 404 7.40 12.99 26.05
C VAL A 404 6.65 12.27 24.92
N HIS A 405 5.57 11.56 25.24
CA HIS A 405 4.69 10.97 24.21
C HIS A 405 3.99 12.01 23.35
N ALA A 406 3.58 13.16 23.89
CA ALA A 406 3.02 14.27 23.12
C ALA A 406 4.06 14.86 22.14
N ILE A 407 5.33 15.03 22.59
CA ILE A 407 6.45 15.42 21.72
C ILE A 407 6.61 14.41 20.56
N ARG A 408 6.58 13.11 20.84
CA ARG A 408 6.66 12.05 19.81
C ARG A 408 5.56 12.16 18.75
N LYS A 409 4.31 12.34 19.20
CA LYS A 409 3.17 12.54 18.29
C LYS A 409 3.37 13.75 17.38
N HIS A 410 3.87 14.84 17.92
CA HIS A 410 4.13 16.07 17.16
C HIS A 410 5.28 15.89 16.16
N ALA A 411 6.41 15.30 16.57
CA ALA A 411 7.53 15.00 15.70
C ALA A 411 7.11 14.14 14.49
N LYS A 412 6.27 13.11 14.72
CA LYS A 412 5.71 12.27 13.64
C LYS A 412 4.89 13.07 12.65
N ARG A 413 4.00 13.96 13.11
CA ARG A 413 3.18 14.80 12.24
C ARG A 413 4.04 15.72 11.38
N LEU A 414 5.02 16.40 11.99
CA LEU A 414 5.93 17.29 11.27
C LEU A 414 6.74 16.53 10.21
N ARG A 415 7.23 15.33 10.51
CA ARG A 415 7.95 14.52 9.53
C ARG A 415 7.08 14.15 8.32
N TYR A 416 5.83 13.77 8.54
CA TYR A 416 4.91 13.50 7.43
C TYR A 416 4.53 14.76 6.65
N ALA A 417 4.36 15.89 7.34
CA ALA A 417 4.14 17.19 6.69
C ALA A 417 5.35 17.61 5.85
N SER A 418 6.57 17.36 6.33
CA SER A 418 7.79 17.64 5.58
C SER A 418 7.87 16.85 4.27
N ALA A 419 7.46 15.58 4.29
CA ALA A 419 7.42 14.74 3.09
C ALA A 419 6.47 15.28 2.00
N VAL A 420 5.39 15.98 2.38
CA VAL A 420 4.47 16.63 1.43
C VAL A 420 5.13 17.83 0.75
N VAL A 421 5.94 18.60 1.48
CA VAL A 421 6.56 19.84 0.98
C VAL A 421 7.89 19.58 0.25
N ASP A 422 8.58 18.48 0.55
CA ASP A 422 9.90 18.14 0.00
C ASP A 422 9.99 18.21 -1.55
N PRO A 423 8.99 17.74 -2.33
CA PRO A 423 9.04 17.82 -3.78
C PRO A 423 9.16 19.25 -4.33
N VAL A 424 8.52 20.24 -3.69
CA VAL A 424 8.57 21.65 -4.17
C VAL A 424 9.81 22.40 -3.72
N VAL A 425 10.43 21.99 -2.63
CA VAL A 425 11.71 22.57 -2.14
C VAL A 425 12.94 21.82 -2.70
N ARG A 426 12.73 20.82 -3.58
CA ARG A 426 13.78 20.05 -4.25
C ARG A 426 14.81 19.43 -3.30
N GLY A 427 14.35 19.01 -2.13
CA GLY A 427 15.20 18.36 -1.13
C GLY A 427 15.93 19.31 -0.19
N ASP A 428 15.62 20.61 -0.20
CA ASP A 428 16.21 21.58 0.75
C ASP A 428 15.83 21.27 2.21
N LEU A 429 14.75 20.49 2.43
CA LEU A 429 14.33 20.04 3.77
C LEU A 429 14.93 18.67 4.18
N ARG A 430 15.84 18.09 3.39
CA ARG A 430 16.40 16.77 3.70
C ARG A 430 17.14 16.71 5.04
N SER A 431 17.83 17.77 5.42
CA SER A 431 18.52 17.88 6.71
C SER A 431 17.53 17.86 7.87
N GLU A 432 16.46 18.66 7.78
CA GLU A 432 15.41 18.76 8.78
C GLU A 432 14.59 17.46 8.87
N VAL A 433 14.23 16.85 7.74
CA VAL A 433 13.56 15.56 7.69
C VAL A 433 14.42 14.47 8.34
N LYS A 434 15.72 14.44 8.05
CA LYS A 434 16.68 13.51 8.66
C LYS A 434 16.82 13.74 10.16
N ALA A 435 16.88 14.99 10.58
CA ALA A 435 16.95 15.35 12.01
C ALA A 435 15.65 15.00 12.74
N LEU A 436 14.47 15.30 12.17
CA LEU A 436 13.18 14.88 12.70
C LEU A 436 13.06 13.35 12.78
N SER A 437 13.58 12.61 11.78
CA SER A 437 13.59 11.15 11.81
C SER A 437 14.43 10.61 12.97
N LYS A 438 15.62 11.19 13.23
CA LYS A 438 16.46 10.80 14.39
C LYS A 438 15.75 11.06 15.73
N VAL A 439 15.15 12.26 15.87
CA VAL A 439 14.35 12.62 17.05
C VAL A 439 13.20 11.63 17.23
N GLN A 440 12.49 11.28 16.13
CA GLN A 440 11.39 10.32 16.18
C GLN A 440 11.85 8.91 16.57
N THR A 441 13.03 8.44 16.10
CA THR A 441 13.60 7.15 16.48
C THR A 441 13.84 7.09 17.99
N ARG A 442 14.50 8.11 18.56
CA ARG A 442 14.75 8.18 19.99
C ARG A 442 13.48 8.27 20.84
N LEU A 443 12.52 9.07 20.39
CA LEU A 443 11.19 9.12 21.02
C LEU A 443 10.44 7.78 20.88
N GLY A 444 10.74 7.00 19.84
CA GLY A 444 10.26 5.64 19.65
C GLY A 444 10.83 4.70 20.72
N GLU A 445 12.16 4.68 20.85
CA GLU A 445 12.86 3.87 21.87
C GLU A 445 12.36 4.17 23.29
N PHE A 446 12.18 5.46 23.62
CA PHE A 446 11.59 5.88 24.89
C PHE A 446 10.18 5.28 25.08
N GLN A 447 9.30 5.47 24.10
CA GLN A 447 7.92 5.00 24.18
C GLN A 447 7.82 3.48 24.27
N ASP A 448 8.62 2.78 23.46
CA ASP A 448 8.61 1.31 23.43
C ASP A 448 9.13 0.73 24.75
N ALA A 449 10.12 1.39 25.39
CA ALA A 449 10.61 1.04 26.72
C ALA A 449 9.54 1.30 27.80
N THR A 450 8.84 2.45 27.78
CA THR A 450 7.78 2.76 28.74
C THR A 450 6.63 1.76 28.65
N ILE A 451 6.16 1.42 27.45
CA ILE A 451 5.08 0.45 27.27
C ILE A 451 5.53 -0.96 27.69
N ALA A 452 6.80 -1.32 27.43
CA ALA A 452 7.34 -2.60 27.90
C ALA A 452 7.36 -2.69 29.43
N ARG A 453 7.70 -1.61 30.13
CA ARG A 453 7.66 -1.53 31.61
C ARG A 453 6.25 -1.72 32.13
N ASP A 454 5.25 -1.09 31.53
CA ASP A 454 3.84 -1.27 31.91
C ASP A 454 3.44 -2.75 31.80
N ALA A 455 3.77 -3.42 30.68
CA ALA A 455 3.46 -4.83 30.46
C ALA A 455 4.23 -5.76 31.48
N VAL A 456 5.45 -5.42 31.83
CA VAL A 456 6.25 -6.12 32.83
C VAL A 456 5.63 -5.98 34.23
N ALA A 457 5.21 -4.75 34.61
CA ALA A 457 4.56 -4.47 35.88
C ALA A 457 3.22 -5.24 36.02
N ASP A 458 2.42 -5.28 34.95
CA ASP A 458 1.16 -6.02 34.91
C ASP A 458 1.39 -7.54 35.17
N LEU A 459 2.40 -8.15 34.52
CA LEU A 459 2.71 -9.57 34.74
C LEU A 459 3.31 -9.80 36.13
N ALA A 460 4.14 -8.88 36.61
CA ALA A 460 4.74 -8.98 37.96
C ALA A 460 3.69 -8.92 39.04
N ALA A 461 2.61 -8.17 38.87
CA ALA A 461 1.49 -8.10 39.81
C ALA A 461 0.66 -9.40 39.88
N GLU A 462 0.68 -10.21 38.82
CA GLU A 462 -0.10 -11.44 38.72
C GLU A 462 0.71 -12.70 39.07
N THR A 463 2.05 -12.66 38.93
CA THR A 463 2.90 -13.84 39.15
C THR A 463 3.05 -14.14 40.62
N THR A 464 2.95 -15.44 40.97
CA THR A 464 3.27 -15.96 42.32
C THR A 464 4.63 -16.65 42.37
N ASP A 465 5.33 -16.79 41.25
CA ASP A 465 6.65 -17.39 41.13
C ASP A 465 7.73 -16.34 41.44
N PRO A 466 8.49 -16.50 42.57
CA PRO A 466 9.54 -15.55 42.94
C PRO A 466 10.67 -15.45 41.91
N ALA A 467 10.96 -16.55 41.19
CA ALA A 467 12.01 -16.56 40.18
C ALA A 467 11.58 -15.74 38.92
N ILE A 468 10.32 -15.86 38.54
CA ILE A 468 9.76 -15.02 37.45
C ILE A 468 9.72 -13.57 37.93
N ALA A 469 9.21 -13.26 39.11
CA ALA A 469 9.17 -11.90 39.66
C ALA A 469 10.53 -11.22 39.65
N PHE A 470 11.58 -11.93 40.09
CA PHE A 470 12.96 -11.42 40.09
C PHE A 470 13.44 -11.07 38.67
N ARG A 471 13.16 -11.93 37.69
CA ARG A 471 13.55 -11.71 36.30
C ARG A 471 12.79 -10.56 35.66
N LEU A 472 11.50 -10.40 35.96
CA LEU A 472 10.69 -9.25 35.53
C LEU A 472 11.26 -7.95 36.10
N GLY A 473 11.72 -7.92 37.37
CA GLY A 473 12.38 -6.76 37.94
C GLY A 473 13.69 -6.40 37.23
N ARG A 474 14.49 -7.39 36.81
CA ARG A 474 15.68 -7.15 35.98
C ARG A 474 15.32 -6.54 34.60
N LEU A 475 14.27 -7.05 33.97
CA LEU A 475 13.80 -6.55 32.69
C LEU A 475 13.28 -5.10 32.81
N ASP A 476 12.51 -4.81 33.89
CA ASP A 476 12.04 -3.44 34.15
C ASP A 476 13.23 -2.47 34.29
N ALA A 477 14.26 -2.83 35.05
CA ALA A 477 15.45 -2.00 35.19
C ALA A 477 16.21 -1.74 33.88
N VAL A 478 16.28 -2.74 32.98
CA VAL A 478 16.88 -2.58 31.66
C VAL A 478 16.06 -1.60 30.82
N GLU A 479 14.75 -1.72 30.84
CA GLU A 479 13.87 -0.85 30.10
C GLU A 479 13.84 0.58 30.67
N GLU A 480 13.93 0.72 32.00
CA GLU A 480 14.08 2.02 32.65
C GLU A 480 15.35 2.74 32.19
N LEU A 481 16.47 2.02 32.15
CA LEU A 481 17.76 2.58 31.68
C LEU A 481 17.65 3.01 30.20
N ARG A 482 17.01 2.21 29.34
CA ARG A 482 16.78 2.55 27.92
C ARG A 482 15.93 3.81 27.77
N ALA A 483 14.84 3.90 28.54
CA ALA A 483 13.99 5.08 28.53
C ALA A 483 14.78 6.34 28.98
N ALA A 484 15.55 6.24 30.06
CA ALA A 484 16.37 7.33 30.58
C ALA A 484 17.42 7.79 29.56
N GLN A 485 18.14 6.86 28.91
CA GLN A 485 19.14 7.16 27.87
C GLN A 485 18.49 7.82 26.65
N ALA A 486 17.34 7.30 26.19
CA ALA A 486 16.62 7.89 25.09
C ALA A 486 16.20 9.32 25.40
N ARG A 487 15.60 9.58 26.57
CA ARG A 487 15.18 10.90 27.06
C ARG A 487 16.37 11.87 27.16
N ALA A 488 17.49 11.44 27.75
CA ALA A 488 18.68 12.27 27.93
C ALA A 488 19.29 12.73 26.60
N SER A 489 19.15 12.00 25.53
CA SER A 489 19.67 12.33 24.20
C SER A 489 18.84 13.38 23.44
N LEU A 490 17.55 13.57 23.79
CA LEU A 490 16.62 14.41 23.05
C LEU A 490 17.01 15.88 22.98
N PRO A 491 17.46 16.56 24.07
CA PRO A 491 17.81 17.98 24.01
C PRO A 491 18.93 18.29 22.99
N GLY A 492 19.92 17.38 22.87
CA GLY A 492 20.99 17.52 21.89
C GLY A 492 20.47 17.44 20.45
N MET A 493 19.56 16.50 20.18
CA MET A 493 18.99 16.33 18.85
C MET A 493 18.03 17.45 18.45
N LEU A 494 17.23 17.97 19.38
CA LEU A 494 16.30 19.08 19.15
C LEU A 494 17.03 20.40 18.82
N ARG A 495 18.24 20.61 19.36
CA ARG A 495 19.08 21.75 18.98
C ARG A 495 19.48 21.74 17.50
N GLY A 496 19.60 20.57 16.90
CA GLY A 496 19.89 20.40 15.48
C GLY A 496 18.74 20.74 14.53
N LEU A 497 17.53 21.02 15.05
CA LEU A 497 16.35 21.43 14.29
C LEU A 497 16.13 22.96 14.24
N ARG A 498 17.14 23.77 14.55
CA ARG A 498 17.07 25.23 14.57
C ARG A 498 17.47 25.88 13.25
#